data_1049e7c0b01f5af06a509b4f3f5294ca
#
_entry.id   1049e7c0b01f5af06a509b4f3f5294ca
#
_cell.length_a   1.000
_cell.length_b   1.000
_cell.length_c   1.000
_cell.angle_alpha   90.00
_cell.angle_beta   90.00
_cell.angle_gamma   90.00
#
_symmetry.space_group_name_H-M   'P 1'
#
loop_
_entity.id
_entity.type
_entity.pdbx_description
1 polymer ?
#
loop_
_entity_poly.entity_id
_entity_poly.type
_entity_poly.pdbx_seq_one_letter_code
_entity_poly.pdbx_strand_id
1 'polypeptide(L)'
;GTQTHKWVLEGLFGPSYKVTQTRELIDKGHLSKLQIHILILKHKPKKFEVYEEELQHIITHSKRNNFIKNLVIDLKGNTLVLFSRVETHGQPLYELINNSIKNDRKVFYVHGGVDAEERERIREITETERNAIIVASYGTFSTGINIKNLHNVIFASPSKSRIRNLQSIGRVLRKGDSKTQAVLYDIADDITHLSRRNYTLNHLIERIKIYNEEKFNYEIVQIDLGEK
;
A
#
# COMPACT_ATOMS: atom_id res chain seq x y z
N GLY A 1 -3.08 -20.25 7.19
CA GLY A 1 -3.15 -19.18 8.17
C GLY A 1 -3.13 -19.75 9.57
N THR A 2 -2.18 -19.35 10.39
CA THR A 2 -2.00 -19.84 11.74
C THR A 2 -3.11 -19.31 12.66
N GLN A 3 -3.44 -20.08 13.67
CA GLN A 3 -4.47 -19.81 14.69
C GLN A 3 -4.29 -18.40 15.34
N THR A 4 -3.05 -17.90 15.41
CA THR A 4 -2.69 -16.58 15.92
C THR A 4 -3.29 -15.42 15.08
N HIS A 5 -3.35 -15.56 13.75
CA HIS A 5 -3.97 -14.56 12.88
C HIS A 5 -5.48 -14.46 13.07
N LYS A 6 -6.13 -15.59 13.34
CA LYS A 6 -7.56 -15.63 13.65
C LYS A 6 -7.89 -14.89 14.95
N TRP A 7 -7.07 -15.08 15.99
CA TRP A 7 -7.27 -14.44 17.30
C TRP A 7 -7.05 -12.91 17.26
N VAL A 8 -6.04 -12.45 16.49
CA VAL A 8 -5.83 -11.01 16.28
C VAL A 8 -7.03 -10.40 15.54
N LEU A 9 -7.58 -11.10 14.55
CA LEU A 9 -8.75 -10.67 13.79
C LEU A 9 -10.02 -10.66 14.67
N GLU A 10 -10.29 -11.73 15.41
CA GLU A 10 -11.47 -11.81 16.30
C GLU A 10 -11.42 -10.78 17.43
N GLY A 11 -10.24 -10.50 17.97
CA GLY A 11 -10.03 -9.45 18.97
C GLY A 11 -10.17 -8.02 18.44
N LEU A 12 -9.92 -7.81 17.13
CA LEU A 12 -10.03 -6.51 16.48
C LEU A 12 -11.41 -6.25 15.85
N PHE A 13 -12.13 -7.28 15.38
CA PHE A 13 -13.28 -7.15 14.48
C PHE A 13 -14.53 -7.92 14.88
N GLY A 14 -14.47 -8.79 15.90
CA GLY A 14 -15.55 -9.74 16.19
C GLY A 14 -15.69 -10.82 15.10
N PRO A 15 -16.74 -11.67 15.13
CA PRO A 15 -16.91 -12.76 14.17
C PRO A 15 -17.10 -12.23 12.73
N SER A 16 -16.35 -12.81 11.78
CA SER A 16 -16.31 -12.38 10.38
C SER A 16 -17.43 -12.97 9.54
N TYR A 17 -18.12 -12.15 8.73
CA TYR A 17 -19.09 -12.55 7.73
C TYR A 17 -18.56 -12.33 6.29
N LYS A 18 -18.93 -13.22 5.35
CA LYS A 18 -18.47 -13.19 3.93
C LYS A 18 -19.54 -12.63 2.99
N VAL A 19 -19.20 -11.73 2.05
CA VAL A 19 -20.08 -11.27 0.93
C VAL A 19 -19.33 -11.10 -0.40
N THR A 20 -19.95 -11.44 -1.57
CA THR A 20 -19.32 -11.68 -2.88
C THR A 20 -19.65 -10.61 -3.92
N GLN A 21 -18.65 -9.91 -4.50
CA GLN A 21 -18.80 -9.24 -5.81
C GLN A 21 -17.51 -9.26 -6.64
N THR A 22 -16.39 -8.85 -6.11
CA THR A 22 -15.10 -8.82 -6.84
C THR A 22 -14.59 -10.21 -7.15
N ARG A 23 -14.86 -11.20 -6.29
CA ARG A 23 -14.45 -12.59 -6.49
C ARG A 23 -15.07 -13.21 -7.74
N GLU A 24 -16.34 -12.91 -8.06
CA GLU A 24 -16.97 -13.41 -9.28
C GLU A 24 -16.28 -12.91 -10.54
N LEU A 25 -15.81 -11.67 -10.57
CA LEU A 25 -15.07 -11.11 -11.69
C LEU A 25 -13.67 -11.73 -11.83
N ILE A 26 -13.04 -12.06 -10.72
CA ILE A 26 -11.76 -12.79 -10.68
C ILE A 26 -11.98 -14.22 -11.20
N ASP A 27 -13.00 -14.91 -10.70
CA ASP A 27 -13.31 -16.29 -11.06
C ASP A 27 -13.74 -16.42 -12.53
N LYS A 28 -14.42 -15.41 -13.09
CA LYS A 28 -14.74 -15.30 -14.53
C LYS A 28 -13.54 -14.90 -15.40
N GLY A 29 -12.37 -14.67 -14.79
CA GLY A 29 -11.15 -14.34 -15.51
C GLY A 29 -11.06 -12.92 -16.05
N HIS A 30 -11.95 -12.00 -15.65
CA HIS A 30 -11.93 -10.59 -16.07
C HIS A 30 -10.94 -9.73 -15.28
N LEU A 31 -10.60 -10.14 -14.06
CA LEU A 31 -9.62 -9.46 -13.21
C LEU A 31 -8.51 -10.41 -12.77
N SER A 32 -7.33 -9.86 -12.45
CA SER A 32 -6.24 -10.62 -11.83
C SER A 32 -6.61 -11.02 -10.41
N LYS A 33 -6.13 -12.17 -9.96
CA LYS A 33 -6.22 -12.55 -8.54
C LYS A 33 -5.48 -11.53 -7.69
N LEU A 34 -6.04 -11.15 -6.55
CA LEU A 34 -5.43 -10.25 -5.59
C LEU A 34 -5.06 -10.99 -4.31
N GLN A 35 -3.81 -10.85 -3.90
CA GLN A 35 -3.33 -11.23 -2.58
C GLN A 35 -3.03 -9.95 -1.79
N ILE A 36 -3.50 -9.84 -0.55
CA ILE A 36 -3.23 -8.70 0.32
C ILE A 36 -2.36 -9.15 1.48
N HIS A 37 -1.22 -8.47 1.67
CA HIS A 37 -0.37 -8.60 2.82
C HIS A 37 -0.50 -7.33 3.66
N ILE A 38 -1.13 -7.44 4.83
CA ILE A 38 -1.23 -6.35 5.80
C ILE A 38 0.01 -6.44 6.69
N LEU A 39 0.89 -5.44 6.59
CA LEU A 39 2.15 -5.39 7.33
C LEU A 39 2.02 -4.38 8.46
N ILE A 40 1.85 -4.86 9.68
CA ILE A 40 1.73 -4.00 10.88
C ILE A 40 3.11 -3.78 11.48
N LEU A 41 3.61 -2.57 11.31
CA LEU A 41 4.89 -2.15 11.87
C LEU A 41 4.70 -1.75 13.33
N LYS A 42 5.40 -2.44 14.22
CA LYS A 42 5.40 -2.15 15.65
C LYS A 42 6.41 -1.07 15.96
N HIS A 43 5.92 0.05 16.48
CA HIS A 43 6.72 1.17 16.96
C HIS A 43 6.80 1.18 18.48
N LYS A 44 7.70 2.00 19.00
CA LYS A 44 7.70 2.36 20.41
C LYS A 44 6.38 3.05 20.76
N PRO A 45 5.69 2.61 21.82
CA PRO A 45 4.42 3.20 22.23
C PRO A 45 4.53 4.69 22.47
N LYS A 46 3.63 5.47 21.84
CA LYS A 46 3.58 6.92 21.99
C LYS A 46 2.14 7.42 21.89
N LYS A 47 1.80 8.39 22.76
CA LYS A 47 0.49 9.04 22.72
C LYS A 47 0.56 10.27 21.82
N PHE A 48 -0.45 10.41 20.95
CA PHE A 48 -0.69 11.61 20.15
C PHE A 48 -2.06 12.17 20.49
N GLU A 49 -2.16 13.49 20.58
CA GLU A 49 -3.45 14.14 20.89
C GLU A 49 -4.28 14.33 19.62
N VAL A 50 -3.63 14.55 18.47
CA VAL A 50 -4.29 14.76 17.19
C VAL A 50 -3.71 13.86 16.09
N TYR A 51 -4.55 13.54 15.12
CA TYR A 51 -4.18 12.67 13.98
C TYR A 51 -2.99 13.20 13.17
N GLU A 52 -2.91 14.51 12.97
CA GLU A 52 -1.85 15.11 12.13
C GLU A 52 -0.45 14.92 12.73
N GLU A 53 -0.33 15.02 14.06
CA GLU A 53 0.94 14.76 14.76
C GLU A 53 1.37 13.29 14.61
N GLU A 54 0.41 12.36 14.76
CA GLU A 54 0.68 10.94 14.54
C GLU A 54 1.08 10.66 13.09
N LEU A 55 0.34 11.21 12.13
CA LEU A 55 0.65 11.06 10.71
C LEU A 55 2.04 11.59 10.40
N GLN A 56 2.37 12.80 10.87
CA GLN A 56 3.69 13.40 10.64
C GLN A 56 4.81 12.52 11.24
N HIS A 57 4.62 12.03 12.46
CA HIS A 57 5.56 11.10 13.08
C HIS A 57 5.80 9.83 12.25
N ILE A 58 4.73 9.22 11.74
CA ILE A 58 4.79 8.00 10.94
C ILE A 58 5.52 8.23 9.62
N ILE A 59 5.11 9.25 8.85
CA ILE A 59 5.64 9.45 7.49
C ILE A 59 7.10 9.92 7.48
N THR A 60 7.58 10.53 8.57
CA THR A 60 8.98 10.95 8.71
C THR A 60 9.85 9.93 9.44
N HIS A 61 9.29 8.82 9.88
CA HIS A 61 9.99 7.81 10.68
C HIS A 61 11.02 7.04 9.85
N SER A 62 12.31 7.21 10.16
CA SER A 62 13.42 6.69 9.34
C SER A 62 13.43 5.16 9.20
N LYS A 63 13.26 4.41 10.30
CA LYS A 63 13.25 2.93 10.25
C LYS A 63 12.07 2.40 9.42
N ARG A 64 10.90 3.05 9.53
CA ARG A 64 9.72 2.75 8.73
C ARG A 64 9.97 2.97 7.23
N ASN A 65 10.49 4.12 6.86
CA ASN A 65 10.78 4.46 5.47
C ASN A 65 11.89 3.55 4.90
N ASN A 66 12.89 3.17 5.70
CA ASN A 66 13.89 2.17 5.32
C ASN A 66 13.27 0.77 5.13
N PHE A 67 12.31 0.37 5.97
CA PHE A 67 11.57 -0.87 5.78
C PHE A 67 10.83 -0.85 4.44
N ILE A 68 10.08 0.22 4.13
CA ILE A 68 9.35 0.36 2.86
C ILE A 68 10.34 0.33 1.68
N LYS A 69 11.44 1.06 1.76
CA LYS A 69 12.50 1.04 0.74
C LYS A 69 13.03 -0.38 0.51
N ASN A 70 13.38 -1.12 1.56
CA ASN A 70 13.87 -2.48 1.44
C ASN A 70 12.83 -3.40 0.79
N LEU A 71 11.57 -3.32 1.21
CA LEU A 71 10.46 -4.05 0.60
C LEU A 71 10.38 -3.76 -0.91
N VAL A 72 10.42 -2.50 -1.32
CA VAL A 72 10.36 -2.09 -2.73
C VAL A 72 11.52 -2.67 -3.53
N ILE A 73 12.73 -2.68 -2.97
CA ILE A 73 13.93 -3.20 -3.64
C ILE A 73 13.83 -4.70 -3.85
N ASP A 74 13.32 -5.43 -2.87
CA ASP A 74 13.24 -6.90 -2.91
C ASP A 74 12.12 -7.40 -3.84
N LEU A 75 11.07 -6.60 -4.04
CA LEU A 75 9.96 -6.97 -4.91
C LEU A 75 10.36 -7.02 -6.39
N LYS A 76 9.86 -8.04 -7.08
CA LYS A 76 10.00 -8.19 -8.54
C LYS A 76 8.71 -7.74 -9.23
N GLY A 77 8.87 -7.27 -10.47
CA GLY A 77 7.77 -6.75 -11.27
C GLY A 77 7.49 -5.26 -11.03
N ASN A 78 6.65 -4.68 -11.87
CA ASN A 78 6.29 -3.28 -11.76
C ASN A 78 5.60 -3.02 -10.41
N THR A 79 6.19 -2.12 -9.63
CA THR A 79 5.78 -1.84 -8.25
C THR A 79 5.34 -0.39 -8.12
N LEU A 80 4.14 -0.17 -7.60
CA LEU A 80 3.59 1.14 -7.30
C LEU A 80 3.65 1.40 -5.80
N VAL A 81 4.21 2.53 -5.41
CA VAL A 81 4.27 3.01 -4.01
C VAL A 81 3.39 4.24 -3.87
N LEU A 82 2.33 4.16 -3.07
CA LEU A 82 1.36 5.23 -2.92
C LEU A 82 1.56 6.03 -1.63
N PHE A 83 1.65 7.34 -1.76
CA PHE A 83 1.82 8.27 -0.65
C PHE A 83 0.76 9.40 -0.64
N SER A 84 0.62 10.11 0.49
CA SER A 84 -0.36 11.18 0.69
C SER A 84 0.24 12.59 0.66
N ARG A 85 1.44 12.80 1.20
CA ARG A 85 2.09 14.10 1.36
C ARG A 85 3.30 14.20 0.42
N VAL A 86 3.27 15.13 -0.52
CA VAL A 86 4.29 15.24 -1.59
C VAL A 86 5.66 15.55 -0.98
N GLU A 87 5.80 16.66 -0.27
CA GLU A 87 7.10 17.18 0.21
C GLU A 87 7.62 16.41 1.43
N THR A 88 6.74 16.07 2.38
CA THR A 88 7.17 15.50 3.67
C THR A 88 7.26 13.98 3.67
N HIS A 89 6.74 13.29 2.66
CA HIS A 89 6.81 11.84 2.54
C HIS A 89 7.18 11.34 1.15
N GLY A 90 6.48 11.78 0.12
CA GLY A 90 6.65 11.26 -1.23
C GLY A 90 8.04 11.51 -1.79
N GLN A 91 8.51 12.75 -1.74
CA GLN A 91 9.84 13.12 -2.23
C GLN A 91 10.97 12.45 -1.41
N PRO A 92 11.00 12.51 -0.07
CA PRO A 92 12.02 11.80 0.70
C PRO A 92 12.02 10.29 0.47
N LEU A 93 10.85 9.67 0.34
CA LEU A 93 10.74 8.23 0.07
C LEU A 93 11.24 7.88 -1.35
N TYR A 94 10.89 8.70 -2.35
CA TYR A 94 11.41 8.55 -3.71
C TYR A 94 12.94 8.65 -3.74
N GLU A 95 13.52 9.67 -3.13
CA GLU A 95 14.97 9.86 -3.08
C GLU A 95 15.67 8.68 -2.37
N LEU A 96 15.09 8.23 -1.26
CA LEU A 96 15.61 7.08 -0.52
C LEU A 96 15.61 5.80 -1.36
N ILE A 97 14.55 5.55 -2.12
CA ILE A 97 14.44 4.40 -3.02
C ILE A 97 15.41 4.56 -4.19
N ASN A 98 15.35 5.69 -4.89
CA ASN A 98 16.14 5.95 -6.09
C ASN A 98 17.64 5.85 -5.83
N ASN A 99 18.12 6.43 -4.73
CA ASN A 99 19.53 6.38 -4.33
C ASN A 99 19.99 4.97 -3.89
N SER A 100 19.05 4.08 -3.58
CA SER A 100 19.36 2.71 -3.14
C SER A 100 19.31 1.69 -4.26
N ILE A 101 18.75 2.03 -5.41
CA ILE A 101 18.72 1.16 -6.60
C ILE A 101 20.10 1.15 -7.25
N LYS A 102 20.70 -0.05 -7.37
CA LYS A 102 22.05 -0.26 -7.94
C LYS A 102 22.04 -0.80 -9.38
N ASN A 103 20.86 -1.11 -9.92
CA ASN A 103 20.69 -1.76 -11.23
C ASN A 103 19.94 -0.81 -12.18
N ASP A 104 19.80 -1.21 -13.45
CA ASP A 104 19.04 -0.47 -14.48
C ASP A 104 17.51 -0.40 -14.23
N ARG A 105 17.06 -0.63 -13.00
CA ARG A 105 15.67 -0.56 -12.61
C ARG A 105 15.22 0.88 -12.59
N LYS A 106 14.24 1.25 -13.43
CA LYS A 106 13.72 2.61 -13.53
C LYS A 106 12.85 2.96 -12.32
N VAL A 107 13.06 4.15 -11.80
CA VAL A 107 12.28 4.71 -10.69
C VAL A 107 11.65 6.02 -11.13
N PHE A 108 10.33 6.12 -11.05
CA PHE A 108 9.54 7.30 -11.44
C PHE A 108 8.90 7.96 -10.23
N TYR A 109 8.85 9.29 -10.22
CA TYR A 109 8.16 10.07 -9.21
C TYR A 109 7.00 10.85 -9.81
N VAL A 110 5.77 10.61 -9.34
CA VAL A 110 4.56 11.16 -9.96
C VAL A 110 3.63 11.77 -8.92
N HIS A 111 3.35 13.05 -9.05
CA HIS A 111 2.44 13.80 -8.18
C HIS A 111 1.66 14.85 -8.97
N GLY A 112 0.81 15.63 -8.31
CA GLY A 112 -0.05 16.61 -8.97
C GLY A 112 0.67 17.73 -9.74
N GLY A 113 1.93 17.99 -9.39
CA GLY A 113 2.79 18.97 -10.09
C GLY A 113 3.47 18.43 -11.36
N VAL A 114 3.39 17.13 -11.64
CA VAL A 114 3.86 16.54 -12.90
C VAL A 114 2.80 16.78 -13.95
N ASP A 115 3.20 17.31 -15.13
CA ASP A 115 2.27 17.59 -16.21
C ASP A 115 1.64 16.32 -16.82
N ALA A 116 0.61 16.50 -17.66
CA ALA A 116 -0.14 15.38 -18.20
C ALA A 116 0.68 14.58 -19.23
N GLU A 117 1.53 15.24 -20.00
CA GLU A 117 2.37 14.63 -21.03
C GLU A 117 3.43 13.73 -20.40
N GLU A 118 4.13 14.21 -19.38
CA GLU A 118 5.12 13.40 -18.65
C GLU A 118 4.48 12.23 -17.93
N ARG A 119 3.27 12.40 -17.35
CA ARG A 119 2.52 11.28 -16.74
C ARG A 119 2.17 10.21 -17.76
N GLU A 120 1.76 10.61 -18.98
CA GLU A 120 1.45 9.66 -20.05
C GLU A 120 2.71 8.93 -20.53
N ARG A 121 3.82 9.64 -20.69
CA ARG A 121 5.12 9.05 -21.00
C ARG A 121 5.57 8.02 -19.96
N ILE A 122 5.44 8.33 -18.67
CA ILE A 122 5.75 7.37 -17.58
C ILE A 122 4.85 6.14 -17.68
N ARG A 123 3.57 6.32 -17.99
CA ARG A 123 2.63 5.21 -18.20
C ARG A 123 3.09 4.30 -19.34
N GLU A 124 3.40 4.87 -20.51
CA GLU A 124 3.84 4.12 -21.69
C GLU A 124 5.13 3.33 -21.41
N ILE A 125 6.12 3.98 -20.80
CA ILE A 125 7.36 3.32 -20.42
C ILE A 125 7.07 2.17 -19.45
N THR A 126 6.23 2.39 -18.43
CA THR A 126 5.93 1.37 -17.42
C THR A 126 5.17 0.17 -18.01
N GLU A 127 4.34 0.38 -19.04
CA GLU A 127 3.63 -0.72 -19.70
C GLU A 127 4.59 -1.65 -20.48
N THR A 128 5.73 -1.14 -20.93
CA THR A 128 6.78 -1.93 -21.60
C THR A 128 7.80 -2.51 -20.63
N GLU A 129 7.99 -1.87 -19.47
CA GLU A 129 8.91 -2.34 -18.44
C GLU A 129 8.32 -3.52 -17.64
N ARG A 130 9.23 -4.38 -17.17
CA ARG A 130 8.86 -5.55 -16.36
C ARG A 130 9.23 -5.43 -14.89
N ASN A 131 9.98 -4.40 -14.52
CA ASN A 131 10.51 -4.23 -13.17
C ASN A 131 10.68 -2.76 -12.76
N ALA A 132 9.82 -1.86 -13.21
CA ALA A 132 9.84 -0.45 -12.84
C ALA A 132 9.26 -0.19 -11.45
N ILE A 133 9.68 0.89 -10.82
CA ILE A 133 9.12 1.41 -9.56
C ILE A 133 8.46 2.76 -9.86
N ILE A 134 7.24 2.95 -9.41
CA ILE A 134 6.51 4.22 -9.52
C ILE A 134 6.14 4.67 -8.11
N VAL A 135 6.70 5.78 -7.67
CA VAL A 135 6.34 6.45 -6.41
C VAL A 135 5.34 7.54 -6.73
N ALA A 136 4.07 7.36 -6.38
CA ALA A 136 2.99 8.22 -6.82
C ALA A 136 2.08 8.69 -5.68
N SER A 137 1.55 9.93 -5.80
CA SER A 137 0.53 10.39 -4.87
C SER A 137 -0.81 9.68 -5.12
N TYR A 138 -1.56 9.39 -4.04
CA TYR A 138 -2.91 8.80 -4.16
C TYR A 138 -3.82 9.62 -5.08
N GLY A 139 -3.75 10.95 -5.01
CA GLY A 139 -4.58 11.84 -5.83
C GLY A 139 -4.29 11.65 -7.31
N THR A 140 -3.04 11.74 -7.71
CA THR A 140 -2.62 11.61 -9.10
C THR A 140 -2.90 10.23 -9.66
N PHE A 141 -2.64 9.18 -8.87
CA PHE A 141 -2.92 7.82 -9.29
C PHE A 141 -4.42 7.55 -9.45
N SER A 142 -5.26 8.10 -8.58
CA SER A 142 -6.72 7.91 -8.68
C SER A 142 -7.36 8.63 -9.86
N THR A 143 -6.77 9.71 -10.37
CA THR A 143 -7.38 10.54 -11.41
C THR A 143 -6.75 10.44 -12.80
N GLY A 144 -5.51 9.96 -12.95
CA GLY A 144 -4.81 10.14 -14.21
C GLY A 144 -3.92 9.00 -14.70
N ILE A 145 -3.44 8.10 -13.87
CA ILE A 145 -2.51 7.05 -14.32
C ILE A 145 -3.19 5.70 -14.35
N ASN A 146 -3.28 5.11 -15.54
CA ASN A 146 -3.88 3.81 -15.76
C ASN A 146 -2.83 2.82 -16.27
N ILE A 147 -2.04 2.25 -15.36
CA ILE A 147 -1.01 1.26 -15.68
C ILE A 147 -1.62 -0.14 -15.59
N LYS A 148 -1.65 -0.86 -16.71
CA LYS A 148 -2.21 -2.22 -16.76
C LYS A 148 -1.27 -3.28 -16.20
N ASN A 149 0.03 -3.07 -16.30
CA ASN A 149 1.06 -4.06 -15.95
C ASN A 149 1.65 -3.85 -14.54
N LEU A 150 0.79 -3.54 -13.55
CA LEU A 150 1.21 -3.46 -12.14
C LEU A 150 1.14 -4.83 -11.48
N HIS A 151 2.25 -5.26 -10.88
CA HIS A 151 2.35 -6.51 -10.14
C HIS A 151 2.19 -6.31 -8.63
N ASN A 152 2.79 -5.23 -8.11
CA ASN A 152 2.76 -4.91 -6.70
C ASN A 152 2.26 -3.48 -6.46
N VAL A 153 1.51 -3.30 -5.38
CA VAL A 153 1.14 -2.00 -4.86
C VAL A 153 1.45 -1.93 -3.38
N ILE A 154 2.03 -0.82 -2.95
CA ILE A 154 2.34 -0.56 -1.55
C ILE A 154 1.57 0.68 -1.12
N PHE A 155 0.70 0.54 -0.12
CA PHE A 155 0.10 1.66 0.59
C PHE A 155 1.10 2.18 1.63
N ALA A 156 1.98 3.10 1.21
CA ALA A 156 3.04 3.64 2.06
C ALA A 156 2.52 4.67 3.07
N SER A 157 1.44 5.38 2.76
CA SER A 157 0.78 6.30 3.70
C SER A 157 -0.55 5.73 4.18
N PRO A 158 -0.89 5.90 5.47
CA PRO A 158 -2.21 5.55 5.98
C PRO A 158 -3.32 6.29 5.22
N SER A 159 -4.37 5.58 4.84
CA SER A 159 -5.53 6.17 4.18
C SER A 159 -6.82 5.61 4.77
N LYS A 160 -7.75 6.52 5.13
CA LYS A 160 -9.09 6.18 5.61
C LYS A 160 -10.11 6.12 4.45
N SER A 161 -9.83 6.77 3.33
CA SER A 161 -10.80 6.93 2.23
C SER A 161 -11.12 5.59 1.55
N ARG A 162 -12.34 5.08 1.78
CA ARG A 162 -12.86 3.88 1.10
C ARG A 162 -12.78 3.99 -0.42
N ILE A 163 -13.26 5.09 -0.99
CA ILE A 163 -13.28 5.31 -2.44
C ILE A 163 -11.88 5.28 -3.01
N ARG A 164 -10.94 5.99 -2.38
CA ARG A 164 -9.54 6.06 -2.82
C ARG A 164 -8.88 4.68 -2.79
N ASN A 165 -9.08 3.92 -1.73
CA ASN A 165 -8.52 2.58 -1.59
C ASN A 165 -9.09 1.62 -2.64
N LEU A 166 -10.41 1.57 -2.83
CA LEU A 166 -11.06 0.73 -3.84
C LEU A 166 -10.64 1.10 -5.27
N GLN A 167 -10.54 2.39 -5.59
CA GLN A 167 -10.09 2.84 -6.91
C GLN A 167 -8.64 2.42 -7.17
N SER A 168 -7.76 2.54 -6.18
CA SER A 168 -6.37 2.08 -6.30
C SER A 168 -6.30 0.57 -6.50
N ILE A 169 -7.03 -0.21 -5.70
CA ILE A 169 -7.10 -1.67 -5.83
C ILE A 169 -7.66 -2.08 -7.20
N GLY A 170 -8.75 -1.47 -7.63
CA GLY A 170 -9.39 -1.78 -8.92
C GLY A 170 -8.46 -1.58 -10.12
N ARG A 171 -7.55 -0.60 -10.06
CA ARG A 171 -6.54 -0.37 -11.12
C ARG A 171 -5.45 -1.43 -11.12
N VAL A 172 -5.03 -1.90 -9.95
CA VAL A 172 -4.04 -2.98 -9.81
C VAL A 172 -4.57 -4.31 -10.34
N LEU A 173 -5.87 -4.55 -10.17
CA LEU A 173 -6.52 -5.78 -10.62
C LEU A 173 -6.65 -5.89 -12.13
N ARG A 174 -6.45 -4.81 -12.89
CA ARG A 174 -6.52 -4.88 -14.35
C ARG A 174 -5.46 -5.83 -14.90
N LYS A 175 -5.89 -6.75 -15.74
CA LYS A 175 -4.98 -7.70 -16.39
C LYS A 175 -4.06 -6.99 -17.37
N GLY A 176 -2.74 -7.23 -17.23
CA GLY A 176 -1.79 -7.10 -18.31
C GLY A 176 -1.63 -8.44 -19.05
N ASP A 177 -1.01 -8.44 -20.20
CA ASP A 177 -0.93 -9.61 -21.10
C ASP A 177 -0.31 -10.87 -20.47
N SER A 178 0.54 -10.72 -19.45
CA SER A 178 1.19 -11.84 -18.74
C SER A 178 0.85 -11.94 -17.26
N LYS A 179 -0.04 -11.07 -16.74
CA LYS A 179 -0.30 -10.96 -15.31
C LYS A 179 -1.46 -11.86 -14.87
N THR A 180 -1.16 -12.82 -14.01
CA THR A 180 -2.17 -13.71 -13.41
C THR A 180 -2.53 -13.33 -11.98
N GLN A 181 -1.66 -12.61 -11.28
CA GLN A 181 -1.82 -12.22 -9.88
C GLN A 181 -1.29 -10.81 -9.64
N ALA A 182 -1.94 -10.09 -8.75
CA ALA A 182 -1.50 -8.80 -8.21
C ALA A 182 -1.34 -8.91 -6.69
N VAL A 183 -0.39 -8.18 -6.12
CA VAL A 183 -0.12 -8.17 -4.68
C VAL A 183 -0.26 -6.75 -4.14
N LEU A 184 -1.03 -6.60 -3.06
CA LEU A 184 -1.14 -5.37 -2.29
C LEU A 184 -0.42 -5.54 -0.96
N TYR A 185 0.51 -4.66 -0.67
CA TYR A 185 1.16 -4.50 0.62
C TYR A 185 0.54 -3.30 1.34
N ASP A 186 -0.29 -3.57 2.33
CA ASP A 186 -0.96 -2.54 3.13
C ASP A 186 -0.14 -2.29 4.41
N ILE A 187 0.64 -1.20 4.40
CA ILE A 187 1.46 -0.82 5.54
C ILE A 187 0.60 -0.13 6.60
N ALA A 188 0.63 -0.66 7.80
CA ALA A 188 -0.02 -0.08 8.97
C ALA A 188 0.98 0.09 10.12
N ASP A 189 0.68 1.00 11.02
CA ASP A 189 1.58 1.39 12.09
C ASP A 189 0.89 1.22 13.44
N ASP A 190 1.46 0.36 14.30
CA ASP A 190 1.00 0.15 15.67
C ASP A 190 1.90 0.89 16.65
N ILE A 191 1.40 2.02 17.13
CA ILE A 191 2.04 2.89 18.14
C ILE A 191 1.18 2.89 19.42
N THR A 192 0.36 1.85 19.60
CA THR A 192 -0.57 1.74 20.73
C THR A 192 0.11 2.06 22.05
N HIS A 193 -0.46 3.04 22.76
CA HIS A 193 0.00 3.44 24.09
C HIS A 193 -1.02 3.03 25.15
N LEU A 194 -0.60 2.22 26.10
CA LEU A 194 -1.48 1.56 27.09
C LEU A 194 -2.58 0.76 26.36
N SER A 195 -3.86 1.04 26.65
CA SER A 195 -5.01 0.41 25.97
C SER A 195 -5.56 1.20 24.79
N ARG A 196 -4.99 2.39 24.47
CA ARG A 196 -5.48 3.28 23.42
C ARG A 196 -4.77 3.01 22.10
N ARG A 197 -5.51 2.49 21.12
CA ARG A 197 -5.03 2.36 19.74
C ARG A 197 -4.82 3.74 19.13
N ASN A 198 -3.81 3.84 18.31
CA ASN A 198 -3.51 5.05 17.56
C ASN A 198 -4.47 5.25 16.36
N TYR A 199 -4.52 6.46 15.83
CA TYR A 199 -5.47 6.86 14.77
C TYR A 199 -5.28 6.05 13.48
N THR A 200 -4.04 5.88 13.04
CA THR A 200 -3.75 5.19 11.77
C THR A 200 -4.00 3.68 11.86
N LEU A 201 -3.86 3.08 13.04
CA LEU A 201 -4.26 1.69 13.27
C LEU A 201 -5.78 1.53 13.18
N ASN A 202 -6.55 2.52 13.64
CA ASN A 202 -8.01 2.54 13.43
C ASN A 202 -8.37 2.68 11.93
N HIS A 203 -7.57 3.39 11.13
CA HIS A 203 -7.74 3.44 9.68
C HIS A 203 -7.52 2.07 9.02
N LEU A 204 -6.59 1.25 9.53
CA LEU A 204 -6.43 -0.13 9.08
C LEU A 204 -7.71 -0.93 9.31
N ILE A 205 -8.35 -0.76 10.46
CA ILE A 205 -9.62 -1.43 10.78
C ILE A 205 -10.68 -1.13 9.71
N GLU A 206 -10.81 0.13 9.28
CA GLU A 206 -11.73 0.51 8.22
C GLU A 206 -11.34 -0.12 6.86
N ARG A 207 -10.05 -0.23 6.55
CA ARG A 207 -9.60 -0.92 5.33
C ARG A 207 -9.92 -2.42 5.35
N ILE A 208 -9.74 -3.07 6.49
CA ILE A 208 -10.06 -4.52 6.63
C ILE A 208 -11.57 -4.76 6.45
N LYS A 209 -12.44 -3.86 6.89
CA LYS A 209 -13.88 -3.95 6.60
C LYS A 209 -14.13 -3.98 5.08
N ILE A 210 -13.45 -3.11 4.33
CA ILE A 210 -13.52 -3.09 2.86
C ILE A 210 -13.02 -4.42 2.27
N TYR A 211 -11.90 -4.96 2.76
CA TYR A 211 -11.35 -6.23 2.27
C TYR A 211 -12.32 -7.39 2.52
N ASN A 212 -13.00 -7.40 3.65
CA ASN A 212 -14.03 -8.39 3.96
C ASN A 212 -15.28 -8.22 3.09
N GLU A 213 -15.77 -7.00 2.90
CA GLU A 213 -16.93 -6.71 2.05
C GLU A 213 -16.68 -7.12 0.59
N GLU A 214 -15.47 -6.83 0.07
CA GLU A 214 -15.06 -7.17 -1.29
C GLU A 214 -14.54 -8.62 -1.42
N LYS A 215 -14.49 -9.39 -0.34
CA LYS A 215 -14.00 -10.77 -0.24
C LYS A 215 -12.58 -10.99 -0.74
N PHE A 216 -11.73 -10.02 -0.54
CA PHE A 216 -10.30 -10.21 -0.79
C PHE A 216 -9.70 -11.18 0.23
N ASN A 217 -8.81 -12.05 -0.25
CA ASN A 217 -7.95 -12.82 0.64
C ASN A 217 -6.84 -11.92 1.17
N TYR A 218 -6.63 -11.95 2.47
CA TYR A 218 -5.53 -11.22 3.11
C TYR A 218 -4.89 -12.03 4.23
N GLU A 219 -3.65 -11.70 4.51
CA GLU A 219 -2.92 -12.14 5.69
C GLU A 219 -2.38 -10.95 6.47
N ILE A 220 -2.17 -11.11 7.77
CA ILE A 220 -1.62 -10.07 8.64
C ILE A 220 -0.29 -10.55 9.17
N VAL A 221 0.75 -9.72 9.00
CA VAL A 221 2.09 -9.94 9.52
C VAL A 221 2.46 -8.77 10.42
N GLN A 222 2.93 -9.05 11.63
CA GLN A 222 3.48 -8.05 12.54
C GLN A 222 5.00 -8.02 12.40
N ILE A 223 5.56 -6.82 12.33
CA ILE A 223 6.99 -6.58 12.12
C ILE A 223 7.48 -5.62 13.20
N ASP A 224 8.43 -6.06 13.99
CA ASP A 224 9.09 -5.22 14.99
C ASP A 224 10.16 -4.35 14.31
N LEU A 225 10.07 -3.04 14.44
CA LEU A 225 11.06 -2.10 13.92
C LEU A 225 12.35 -2.02 14.79
N GLY A 226 12.42 -2.79 15.86
CA GLY A 226 13.60 -2.84 16.74
C GLY A 226 13.84 -1.51 17.47
N GLU A 227 12.77 -0.88 17.94
CA GLU A 227 12.83 0.32 18.77
C GLU A 227 12.84 -0.06 20.26
N LYS A 228 14.04 -0.07 20.81
CA LYS A 228 14.23 -0.28 22.27
C LYS A 228 13.97 0.99 23.06
#